data_3102019129bfc77566e2e55af722744d
#
_entry.id   3102019129bfc77566e2e55af722744d
#
_cell.length_a   1.000
_cell.length_b   1.000
_cell.length_c   1.000
_cell.angle_alpha   90.00
_cell.angle_beta   90.00
_cell.angle_gamma   90.00
#
_symmetry.space_group_name_H-M   'P 1'
#
loop_
_entity.id
_entity.type
_entity.pdbx_description
1 polymer ?
#
loop_
_entity_poly.entity_id
_entity_poly.type
_entity_poly.pdbx_seq_one_letter_code
_entity_poly.pdbx_strand_id
1 'polypeptide(L)'
;MGKVIAIANQKGGVGKTTTAINLAASLAVLEFKVLLIDADPQANATSGVGFDVRNVKTSIYECVVDDVDPRSIILNTNTPGFDLIPSHIDLVGAEIEMLNMPNREKVLKSVIEKIRDDYDFVFIDCSPSLGLITVNALTASDSVIIPVQCEYFALEGLGKLLNTIKIIQGRLNPDLQIEGFLLTMFDSRLNLSNQVHDEVKKHFQNMVFDSLITRNIRLSEAPSYGLPVLSYDVGSRGAQSYLNLARELLQKNKMTKMDEKEIV
;
A
#
# COMPACT_ATOMS: atom_id res chain seq x y z
N MET A 1 -15.23 -2.61 10.94
CA MET A 1 -14.64 -1.43 10.29
C MET A 1 -13.31 -1.83 9.67
N GLY A 2 -13.20 -1.70 8.34
CA GLY A 2 -12.01 -2.11 7.61
C GLY A 2 -10.76 -1.36 8.04
N LYS A 3 -9.61 -2.03 8.07
CA LYS A 3 -8.33 -1.42 8.43
C LYS A 3 -7.72 -0.70 7.22
N VAL A 4 -7.43 0.59 7.36
CA VAL A 4 -6.82 1.42 6.31
C VAL A 4 -5.31 1.52 6.52
N ILE A 5 -4.53 1.10 5.52
CA ILE A 5 -3.06 1.05 5.60
C ILE A 5 -2.45 1.77 4.40
N ALA A 6 -1.71 2.86 4.64
CA ALA A 6 -0.90 3.48 3.59
C ALA A 6 0.40 2.68 3.37
N ILE A 7 0.85 2.63 2.11
CA ILE A 7 2.16 2.10 1.76
C ILE A 7 2.99 3.26 1.22
N ALA A 8 3.90 3.78 2.02
CA ALA A 8 4.58 5.04 1.76
C ALA A 8 6.10 4.96 1.96
N ASN A 9 6.83 5.58 1.06
CA ASN A 9 8.25 5.91 1.21
C ASN A 9 8.59 7.00 0.19
N GLN A 10 9.39 8.00 0.60
CA GLN A 10 9.84 9.09 -0.27
C GLN A 10 10.75 8.60 -1.41
N LYS A 11 11.50 7.50 -1.19
CA LYS A 11 12.38 6.95 -2.20
C LYS A 11 11.58 6.19 -3.26
N GLY A 12 11.81 6.51 -4.54
CA GLY A 12 11.28 5.75 -5.67
C GLY A 12 11.94 4.37 -5.77
N GLY A 13 11.21 3.40 -6.36
CA GLY A 13 11.76 2.07 -6.64
C GLY A 13 11.97 1.15 -5.43
N VAL A 14 11.48 1.49 -4.24
CA VAL A 14 11.62 0.64 -3.04
C VAL A 14 10.59 -0.49 -2.93
N GLY A 15 9.71 -0.64 -3.92
CA GLY A 15 8.69 -1.69 -3.94
C GLY A 15 7.37 -1.32 -3.27
N LYS A 16 6.98 -0.04 -3.20
CA LYS A 16 5.66 0.39 -2.68
C LYS A 16 4.52 -0.28 -3.44
N THR A 17 4.40 -0.01 -4.72
CA THR A 17 3.37 -0.56 -5.60
C THR A 17 3.40 -2.09 -5.65
N THR A 18 4.61 -2.68 -5.74
CA THR A 18 4.78 -4.13 -5.69
C THR A 18 4.22 -4.70 -4.38
N THR A 19 4.47 -4.03 -3.25
CA THR A 19 3.93 -4.43 -1.95
C THR A 19 2.42 -4.25 -1.90
N ALA A 20 1.88 -3.12 -2.38
CA ALA A 20 0.46 -2.83 -2.39
C ALA A 20 -0.33 -3.92 -3.14
N ILE A 21 0.06 -4.22 -4.38
CA ILE A 21 -0.58 -5.23 -5.21
C ILE A 21 -0.49 -6.63 -4.57
N ASN A 22 0.73 -7.04 -4.20
CA ASN A 22 0.94 -8.43 -3.83
C ASN A 22 0.49 -8.75 -2.40
N LEU A 23 0.53 -7.78 -1.48
CA LEU A 23 -0.04 -7.95 -0.14
C LEU A 23 -1.57 -7.98 -0.21
N ALA A 24 -2.21 -7.09 -1.00
CA ALA A 24 -3.64 -7.10 -1.23
C ALA A 24 -4.12 -8.43 -1.83
N ALA A 25 -3.46 -8.91 -2.88
CA ALA A 25 -3.77 -10.20 -3.50
C ALA A 25 -3.55 -11.38 -2.54
N SER A 26 -2.50 -11.33 -1.69
CA SER A 26 -2.23 -12.37 -0.70
C SER A 26 -3.32 -12.46 0.36
N LEU A 27 -3.82 -11.31 0.84
CA LEU A 27 -4.94 -11.27 1.79
C LEU A 27 -6.25 -11.73 1.16
N ALA A 28 -6.49 -11.37 -0.11
CA ALA A 28 -7.66 -11.85 -0.84
C ALA A 28 -7.67 -13.38 -1.01
N VAL A 29 -6.50 -13.99 -1.30
CA VAL A 29 -6.35 -15.46 -1.34
C VAL A 29 -6.58 -16.09 0.06
N LEU A 30 -6.34 -15.35 1.13
CA LEU A 30 -6.68 -15.74 2.50
C LEU A 30 -8.13 -15.37 2.88
N GLU A 31 -8.98 -15.14 1.86
CA GLU A 31 -10.43 -14.89 1.96
C GLU A 31 -10.84 -13.57 2.63
N PHE A 32 -9.94 -12.58 2.74
CA PHE A 32 -10.27 -11.24 3.18
C PHE A 32 -10.74 -10.38 2.01
N LYS A 33 -11.70 -9.47 2.25
CA LYS A 33 -12.12 -8.47 1.27
C LYS A 33 -11.15 -7.29 1.30
N VAL A 34 -10.50 -7.02 0.19
CA VAL A 34 -9.42 -6.03 0.10
C VAL A 34 -9.70 -5.02 -0.99
N LEU A 35 -9.58 -3.74 -0.67
CA LEU A 35 -9.55 -2.65 -1.62
C LEU A 35 -8.14 -2.06 -1.71
N LEU A 36 -7.63 -1.88 -2.91
CA LEU A 36 -6.44 -1.09 -3.18
C LEU A 36 -6.85 0.24 -3.81
N ILE A 37 -6.38 1.34 -3.24
CA ILE A 37 -6.51 2.68 -3.81
C ILE A 37 -5.15 3.05 -4.40
N ASP A 38 -5.10 3.23 -5.71
CA ASP A 38 -3.91 3.73 -6.40
C ASP A 38 -3.89 5.26 -6.26
N ALA A 39 -2.98 5.79 -5.44
CA ALA A 39 -2.81 7.21 -5.18
C ALA A 39 -1.50 7.78 -5.79
N ASP A 40 -0.95 7.09 -6.80
CA ASP A 40 0.18 7.56 -7.60
C ASP A 40 -0.33 7.98 -9.00
N PRO A 41 -0.08 9.21 -9.46
CA PRO A 41 -0.43 9.66 -10.81
C PRO A 41 0.16 8.80 -11.93
N GLN A 42 1.22 8.04 -11.66
CA GLN A 42 1.79 7.09 -12.61
C GLN A 42 0.90 5.86 -12.85
N ALA A 43 -0.12 5.64 -12.01
CA ALA A 43 -1.10 4.56 -12.12
C ALA A 43 -0.46 3.15 -12.28
N ASN A 44 0.67 2.95 -11.59
CA ASN A 44 1.40 1.68 -11.68
C ASN A 44 0.67 0.53 -10.99
N ALA A 45 -0.09 0.78 -9.92
CA ALA A 45 -0.92 -0.25 -9.30
C ALA A 45 -2.09 -0.62 -10.22
N THR A 46 -2.70 0.37 -10.86
CA THR A 46 -3.80 0.19 -11.82
C THR A 46 -3.38 -0.71 -12.99
N SER A 47 -2.26 -0.37 -13.66
CA SER A 47 -1.74 -1.17 -14.76
C SER A 47 -1.23 -2.54 -14.30
N GLY A 48 -0.61 -2.59 -13.12
CA GLY A 48 -0.02 -3.80 -12.56
C GLY A 48 -1.02 -4.91 -12.20
N VAL A 49 -2.31 -4.58 -12.08
CA VAL A 49 -3.39 -5.55 -11.87
C VAL A 49 -4.28 -5.74 -13.12
N GLY A 50 -3.82 -5.26 -14.29
CA GLY A 50 -4.38 -5.60 -15.59
C GLY A 50 -5.34 -4.58 -16.18
N PHE A 51 -5.49 -3.38 -15.62
CA PHE A 51 -6.31 -2.33 -16.23
C PHE A 51 -5.48 -1.43 -17.15
N ASP A 52 -5.98 -1.18 -18.35
CA ASP A 52 -5.40 -0.20 -19.27
C ASP A 52 -5.77 1.21 -18.80
N VAL A 53 -4.79 1.94 -18.28
CA VAL A 53 -4.96 3.31 -17.74
C VAL A 53 -5.59 4.25 -18.77
N ARG A 54 -5.35 4.05 -20.08
CA ARG A 54 -5.94 4.86 -21.16
C ARG A 54 -7.46 4.71 -21.25
N ASN A 55 -8.01 3.62 -20.72
CA ASN A 55 -9.44 3.33 -20.72
C ASN A 55 -10.12 3.68 -19.38
N VAL A 56 -9.36 4.12 -18.39
CA VAL A 56 -9.90 4.61 -17.11
C VAL A 56 -10.57 5.96 -17.35
N LYS A 57 -11.90 5.99 -17.19
CA LYS A 57 -12.71 7.21 -17.40
C LYS A 57 -12.86 8.03 -16.14
N THR A 58 -12.83 7.36 -14.99
CA THR A 58 -13.05 7.95 -13.66
C THR A 58 -12.08 7.25 -12.69
N SER A 59 -11.39 8.03 -11.89
CA SER A 59 -10.32 7.57 -11.02
C SER A 59 -10.46 8.17 -9.62
N ILE A 60 -9.51 7.96 -8.76
CA ILE A 60 -9.45 8.61 -7.44
C ILE A 60 -9.42 10.15 -7.56
N TYR A 61 -8.96 10.70 -8.72
CA TYR A 61 -8.96 12.14 -8.96
C TYR A 61 -10.36 12.73 -8.83
N GLU A 62 -11.37 12.19 -9.51
CA GLU A 62 -12.74 12.71 -9.45
C GLU A 62 -13.37 12.54 -8.08
N CYS A 63 -12.95 11.54 -7.29
CA CYS A 63 -13.40 11.41 -5.90
C CYS A 63 -12.86 12.53 -5.01
N VAL A 64 -11.61 12.97 -5.22
CA VAL A 64 -10.98 13.98 -4.37
C VAL A 64 -11.24 15.40 -4.84
N VAL A 65 -11.54 15.63 -6.12
CA VAL A 65 -11.77 16.96 -6.72
C VAL A 65 -13.25 17.25 -6.90
N ASP A 66 -14.02 16.31 -7.44
CA ASP A 66 -15.41 16.49 -7.86
C ASP A 66 -16.42 15.79 -6.92
N ASP A 67 -15.97 15.23 -5.78
CA ASP A 67 -16.79 14.49 -4.80
C ASP A 67 -17.60 13.32 -5.40
N VAL A 68 -17.08 12.67 -6.44
CA VAL A 68 -17.69 11.49 -7.05
C VAL A 68 -17.73 10.36 -6.01
N ASP A 69 -18.85 9.62 -5.95
CA ASP A 69 -18.98 8.48 -5.04
C ASP A 69 -17.94 7.40 -5.38
N PRO A 70 -17.01 7.07 -4.47
CA PRO A 70 -15.98 6.06 -4.70
C PRO A 70 -16.54 4.67 -5.07
N ARG A 71 -17.76 4.32 -4.64
CA ARG A 71 -18.39 3.06 -5.02
C ARG A 71 -18.61 2.93 -6.54
N SER A 72 -18.84 4.06 -7.21
CA SER A 72 -19.12 4.07 -8.66
C SER A 72 -17.89 3.82 -9.53
N ILE A 73 -16.68 3.91 -8.94
CA ILE A 73 -15.41 3.78 -9.68
C ILE A 73 -14.59 2.55 -9.27
N ILE A 74 -15.12 1.73 -8.36
CA ILE A 74 -14.45 0.48 -7.95
C ILE A 74 -14.41 -0.49 -9.14
N LEU A 75 -13.23 -1.01 -9.41
CA LEU A 75 -12.96 -2.02 -10.41
C LEU A 75 -12.69 -3.37 -9.74
N ASN A 76 -13.42 -4.41 -10.17
CA ASN A 76 -13.14 -5.77 -9.72
C ASN A 76 -11.93 -6.31 -10.47
N THR A 77 -10.90 -6.76 -9.75
CA THR A 77 -9.73 -7.40 -10.37
C THR A 77 -10.00 -8.86 -10.74
N ASN A 78 -9.06 -9.49 -11.42
CA ASN A 78 -9.13 -10.93 -11.71
C ASN A 78 -8.89 -11.82 -10.47
N THR A 79 -8.53 -11.24 -9.32
CA THR A 79 -8.35 -11.95 -8.06
C THR A 79 -9.61 -11.79 -7.20
N PRO A 80 -10.39 -12.83 -6.94
CA PRO A 80 -11.62 -12.74 -6.13
C PRO A 80 -11.33 -12.12 -4.75
N GLY A 81 -12.16 -11.19 -4.33
CA GLY A 81 -12.01 -10.48 -3.05
C GLY A 81 -10.98 -9.35 -3.06
N PHE A 82 -10.39 -9.04 -4.23
CA PHE A 82 -9.46 -7.93 -4.41
C PHE A 82 -10.01 -6.93 -5.42
N ASP A 83 -10.37 -5.75 -4.96
CA ASP A 83 -10.90 -4.65 -5.75
C ASP A 83 -9.91 -3.48 -5.82
N LEU A 84 -10.07 -2.60 -6.82
CA LEU A 84 -9.21 -1.46 -7.08
C LEU A 84 -10.02 -0.18 -7.25
N ILE A 85 -9.58 0.92 -6.64
CA ILE A 85 -9.86 2.27 -7.11
C ILE A 85 -8.68 2.73 -7.95
N PRO A 86 -8.87 2.99 -9.26
CA PRO A 86 -7.78 3.29 -10.17
C PRO A 86 -7.26 4.72 -10.01
N SER A 87 -6.03 4.95 -10.47
CA SER A 87 -5.43 6.25 -10.67
C SER A 87 -5.40 6.66 -12.14
N HIS A 88 -5.17 7.94 -12.38
CA HIS A 88 -4.92 8.53 -13.69
C HIS A 88 -3.92 9.68 -13.57
N ILE A 89 -3.30 10.07 -14.70
CA ILE A 89 -2.30 11.17 -14.73
C ILE A 89 -2.90 12.51 -14.25
N ASP A 90 -4.20 12.71 -14.38
CA ASP A 90 -4.90 13.91 -13.92
C ASP A 90 -4.77 14.14 -12.41
N LEU A 91 -4.45 13.10 -11.63
CA LEU A 91 -4.18 13.20 -10.20
C LEU A 91 -3.02 14.18 -9.89
N VAL A 92 -2.14 14.47 -10.86
CA VAL A 92 -1.14 15.54 -10.73
C VAL A 92 -1.82 16.90 -10.53
N GLY A 93 -2.94 17.14 -11.21
CA GLY A 93 -3.72 18.37 -11.09
C GLY A 93 -4.40 18.50 -9.73
N ALA A 94 -4.79 17.40 -9.11
CA ALA A 94 -5.49 17.40 -7.84
C ALA A 94 -4.72 18.16 -6.72
N GLU A 95 -3.39 18.05 -6.67
CA GLU A 95 -2.59 18.76 -5.67
C GLU A 95 -2.75 20.29 -5.78
N ILE A 96 -2.93 20.81 -7.00
CA ILE A 96 -3.12 22.25 -7.26
C ILE A 96 -4.58 22.65 -6.94
N GLU A 97 -5.54 21.87 -7.39
CA GLU A 97 -6.97 22.13 -7.22
C GLU A 97 -7.39 22.07 -5.76
N MET A 98 -6.87 21.11 -5.02
CA MET A 98 -7.11 20.97 -3.58
C MET A 98 -6.52 22.10 -2.73
N LEU A 99 -5.58 22.93 -3.25
CA LEU A 99 -4.95 24.01 -2.46
C LEU A 99 -5.95 24.98 -1.84
N ASN A 100 -7.06 25.24 -2.52
CA ASN A 100 -8.10 26.16 -2.08
C ASN A 100 -9.29 25.47 -1.39
N MET A 101 -9.26 24.14 -1.26
CA MET A 101 -10.34 23.40 -0.62
C MET A 101 -10.26 23.50 0.92
N PRO A 102 -11.41 23.65 1.61
CA PRO A 102 -11.44 23.52 3.06
C PRO A 102 -11.07 22.09 3.48
N ASN A 103 -10.28 21.97 4.54
CA ASN A 103 -9.82 20.65 5.06
C ASN A 103 -9.13 19.78 4.00
N ARG A 104 -8.41 20.41 3.06
CA ARG A 104 -7.74 19.75 1.94
C ARG A 104 -6.87 18.55 2.31
N GLU A 105 -6.37 18.49 3.53
CA GLU A 105 -5.56 17.38 4.05
C GLU A 105 -6.40 16.16 4.47
N LYS A 106 -7.75 16.26 4.47
CA LYS A 106 -8.71 15.25 4.92
C LYS A 106 -9.67 14.78 3.82
N VAL A 107 -9.49 15.23 2.59
CA VAL A 107 -10.40 14.92 1.49
C VAL A 107 -10.44 13.40 1.24
N LEU A 108 -9.28 12.77 1.13
CA LEU A 108 -9.20 11.31 0.92
C LEU A 108 -9.78 10.53 2.12
N LYS A 109 -9.67 11.06 3.34
CA LYS A 109 -10.31 10.46 4.52
C LYS A 109 -11.82 10.40 4.33
N SER A 110 -12.45 11.51 3.90
CA SER A 110 -13.89 11.56 3.64
C SER A 110 -14.33 10.61 2.52
N VAL A 111 -13.49 10.43 1.50
CA VAL A 111 -13.73 9.44 0.43
C VAL A 111 -13.72 8.01 0.99
N ILE A 112 -12.70 7.66 1.78
CA ILE A 112 -12.51 6.31 2.32
C ILE A 112 -13.60 5.97 3.36
N GLU A 113 -14.03 6.93 4.17
CA GLU A 113 -15.11 6.75 5.16
C GLU A 113 -16.43 6.27 4.52
N LYS A 114 -16.68 6.61 3.25
CA LYS A 114 -17.88 6.14 2.51
C LYS A 114 -17.86 4.63 2.22
N ILE A 115 -16.68 3.99 2.17
CA ILE A 115 -16.50 2.62 1.64
C ILE A 115 -15.75 1.65 2.56
N ARG A 116 -15.06 2.16 3.61
CA ARG A 116 -14.15 1.31 4.39
C ARG A 116 -14.84 0.13 5.10
N ASP A 117 -16.14 0.25 5.40
CA ASP A 117 -16.89 -0.82 6.08
C ASP A 117 -17.29 -1.97 5.15
N ASP A 118 -17.13 -1.78 3.83
CA ASP A 118 -17.41 -2.80 2.83
C ASP A 118 -16.23 -3.79 2.69
N TYR A 119 -15.06 -3.47 3.31
CA TYR A 119 -13.80 -4.22 3.20
C TYR A 119 -13.20 -4.56 4.56
N ASP A 120 -12.38 -5.63 4.61
CA ASP A 120 -11.57 -5.97 5.78
C ASP A 120 -10.30 -5.11 5.83
N PHE A 121 -9.70 -4.86 4.65
CA PHE A 121 -8.52 -4.02 4.47
C PHE A 121 -8.69 -3.03 3.30
N VAL A 122 -8.21 -1.81 3.51
CA VAL A 122 -8.05 -0.80 2.46
C VAL A 122 -6.58 -0.40 2.41
N PHE A 123 -5.90 -0.69 1.31
CA PHE A 123 -4.53 -0.23 1.07
C PHE A 123 -4.52 1.03 0.22
N ILE A 124 -3.57 1.94 0.50
CA ILE A 124 -3.34 3.14 -0.30
C ILE A 124 -1.89 3.07 -0.81
N ASP A 125 -1.71 2.88 -2.13
CA ASP A 125 -0.39 2.95 -2.76
C ASP A 125 -0.01 4.40 -2.98
N CYS A 126 0.98 4.89 -2.24
CA CYS A 126 1.39 6.29 -2.27
C CYS A 126 2.49 6.54 -3.32
N SER A 127 2.44 7.69 -3.98
CA SER A 127 3.53 8.18 -4.82
C SER A 127 4.83 8.38 -4.00
N PRO A 128 6.00 8.47 -4.65
CA PRO A 128 7.26 8.73 -3.94
C PRO A 128 7.41 10.17 -3.46
N SER A 129 6.44 11.04 -3.71
CA SER A 129 6.42 12.41 -3.19
C SER A 129 5.86 12.47 -1.77
N LEU A 130 6.25 13.50 -1.01
CA LEU A 130 5.60 13.87 0.25
C LEU A 130 4.64 15.05 0.03
N GLY A 131 3.94 15.07 -1.13
CA GLY A 131 2.97 16.07 -1.52
C GLY A 131 1.63 15.92 -0.79
N LEU A 132 0.65 16.74 -1.19
CA LEU A 132 -0.66 16.81 -0.55
C LEU A 132 -1.43 15.47 -0.62
N ILE A 133 -1.27 14.71 -1.70
CA ILE A 133 -1.90 13.39 -1.86
C ILE A 133 -1.35 12.39 -0.82
N THR A 134 -0.02 12.36 -0.61
CA THR A 134 0.58 11.50 0.42
C THR A 134 0.18 11.94 1.84
N VAL A 135 0.08 13.25 2.09
CA VAL A 135 -0.46 13.77 3.37
C VAL A 135 -1.90 13.29 3.58
N ASN A 136 -2.74 13.37 2.54
CA ASN A 136 -4.11 12.83 2.58
C ASN A 136 -4.16 11.34 2.86
N ALA A 137 -3.31 10.54 2.19
CA ALA A 137 -3.22 9.10 2.40
C ALA A 137 -2.88 8.76 3.86
N LEU A 138 -1.86 9.41 4.43
CA LEU A 138 -1.47 9.20 5.83
C LEU A 138 -2.51 9.73 6.82
N THR A 139 -3.22 10.81 6.47
CA THR A 139 -4.29 11.37 7.31
C THR A 139 -5.52 10.44 7.35
N ALA A 140 -5.78 9.73 6.26
CA ALA A 140 -6.89 8.79 6.14
C ALA A 140 -6.61 7.39 6.73
N SER A 141 -5.33 7.08 6.98
CA SER A 141 -4.91 5.72 7.36
C SER A 141 -4.90 5.50 8.87
N ASP A 142 -5.18 4.25 9.28
CA ASP A 142 -4.97 3.79 10.65
C ASP A 142 -3.48 3.51 10.91
N SER A 143 -2.77 3.04 9.87
CA SER A 143 -1.33 2.76 9.96
C SER A 143 -0.62 2.88 8.61
N VAL A 144 0.73 2.84 8.65
CA VAL A 144 1.58 2.91 7.47
C VAL A 144 2.61 1.78 7.45
N ILE A 145 2.67 1.06 6.32
CA ILE A 145 3.78 0.14 5.99
C ILE A 145 4.84 0.94 5.23
N ILE A 146 6.08 0.81 5.65
CA ILE A 146 7.22 1.53 5.07
C ILE A 146 8.17 0.53 4.41
N PRO A 147 8.06 0.31 3.07
CA PRO A 147 9.02 -0.52 2.36
C PRO A 147 10.39 0.14 2.34
N VAL A 148 11.43 -0.64 2.69
CA VAL A 148 12.82 -0.20 2.77
C VAL A 148 13.68 -1.13 1.93
N GLN A 149 14.22 -0.61 0.84
CA GLN A 149 15.13 -1.36 -0.02
C GLN A 149 16.48 -1.57 0.68
N CYS A 150 16.99 -2.82 0.67
CA CYS A 150 18.26 -3.17 1.33
C CYS A 150 19.48 -2.67 0.54
N GLU A 151 19.65 -1.34 0.43
CA GLU A 151 20.76 -0.64 -0.24
C GLU A 151 21.31 0.49 0.62
N TYR A 152 22.50 1.00 0.27
CA TYR A 152 23.29 1.95 1.07
C TYR A 152 22.51 3.18 1.57
N PHE A 153 21.70 3.80 0.73
CA PHE A 153 20.89 4.98 1.10
C PHE A 153 19.52 4.64 1.72
N ALA A 154 19.36 3.43 2.25
CA ALA A 154 18.06 2.99 2.79
C ALA A 154 17.56 3.87 3.94
N LEU A 155 18.45 4.27 4.85
CA LEU A 155 18.10 5.01 6.07
C LEU A 155 17.99 6.53 5.84
N GLU A 156 18.66 7.08 4.82
CA GLU A 156 18.66 8.53 4.58
C GLU A 156 17.26 9.08 4.26
N GLY A 157 16.50 8.36 3.42
CA GLY A 157 15.13 8.74 3.07
C GLY A 157 14.11 8.58 4.20
N LEU A 158 14.38 7.68 5.17
CA LEU A 158 13.46 7.39 6.27
C LEU A 158 13.26 8.57 7.22
N GLY A 159 14.33 9.35 7.49
CA GLY A 159 14.27 10.48 8.41
C GLY A 159 13.21 11.51 8.02
N LYS A 160 13.11 11.85 6.72
CA LYS A 160 12.12 12.81 6.21
C LYS A 160 10.70 12.26 6.31
N LEU A 161 10.48 11.00 5.93
CA LEU A 161 9.17 10.37 6.04
C LEU A 161 8.72 10.29 7.51
N LEU A 162 9.59 9.85 8.43
CA LEU A 162 9.28 9.77 9.85
C LEU A 162 8.96 11.14 10.46
N ASN A 163 9.65 12.20 10.02
CA ASN A 163 9.31 13.56 10.41
C ASN A 163 7.93 13.98 9.91
N THR A 164 7.60 13.64 8.65
CA THR A 164 6.26 13.90 8.08
C THR A 164 5.18 13.14 8.87
N ILE A 165 5.40 11.87 9.20
CA ILE A 165 4.48 11.07 10.03
C ILE A 165 4.26 11.75 11.38
N LYS A 166 5.32 12.21 12.06
CA LYS A 166 5.20 12.95 13.34
C LYS A 166 4.38 14.23 13.22
N ILE A 167 4.55 14.98 12.14
CA ILE A 167 3.76 16.19 11.88
C ILE A 167 2.28 15.83 11.70
N ILE A 168 1.99 14.77 10.94
CA ILE A 168 0.62 14.29 10.72
C ILE A 168 0.00 13.82 12.04
N GLN A 169 0.72 13.03 12.83
CA GLN A 169 0.28 12.60 14.17
C GLN A 169 -0.02 13.78 15.09
N GLY A 170 0.78 14.84 15.03
CA GLY A 170 0.60 16.02 15.90
C GLY A 170 -0.54 16.94 15.47
N ARG A 171 -1.01 16.90 14.21
CA ARG A 171 -1.92 17.94 13.68
C ARG A 171 -3.18 17.41 12.98
N LEU A 172 -3.10 16.24 12.34
CA LEU A 172 -4.13 15.77 11.40
C LEU A 172 -4.72 14.42 11.79
N ASN A 173 -3.87 13.46 12.22
CA ASN A 173 -4.26 12.10 12.57
C ASN A 173 -3.44 11.60 13.76
N PRO A 174 -3.85 11.89 15.01
CA PRO A 174 -3.12 11.46 16.21
C PRO A 174 -3.01 9.94 16.37
N ASP A 175 -3.93 9.19 15.78
CA ASP A 175 -4.02 7.73 15.90
C ASP A 175 -3.19 6.98 14.85
N LEU A 176 -2.58 7.69 13.87
CA LEU A 176 -1.75 7.08 12.84
C LEU A 176 -0.58 6.30 13.48
N GLN A 177 -0.48 5.02 13.18
CA GLN A 177 0.58 4.15 13.67
C GLN A 177 1.55 3.76 12.55
N ILE A 178 2.77 3.37 12.91
CA ILE A 178 3.67 2.67 11.99
C ILE A 178 3.33 1.18 12.10
N GLU A 179 2.74 0.60 11.04
CA GLU A 179 2.45 -0.83 10.96
C GLU A 179 3.72 -1.66 10.98
N GLY A 180 4.70 -1.22 10.20
CA GLY A 180 6.03 -1.80 10.21
C GLY A 180 6.91 -1.34 9.05
N PHE A 181 8.22 -1.58 9.22
CA PHE A 181 9.23 -1.44 8.18
C PHE A 181 9.36 -2.78 7.45
N LEU A 182 9.14 -2.78 6.14
CA LEU A 182 9.25 -3.96 5.30
C LEU A 182 10.53 -3.92 4.50
N LEU A 183 11.45 -4.82 4.78
CA LEU A 183 12.69 -4.94 4.02
C LEU A 183 12.42 -5.59 2.66
N THR A 184 12.78 -4.88 1.59
CA THR A 184 12.53 -5.29 0.21
C THR A 184 13.83 -5.49 -0.56
N MET A 185 13.75 -6.27 -1.65
CA MET A 185 14.89 -6.61 -2.50
C MET A 185 16.07 -7.18 -1.72
N PHE A 186 15.77 -7.88 -0.63
CA PHE A 186 16.77 -8.50 0.21
C PHE A 186 17.50 -9.63 -0.53
N ASP A 187 18.82 -9.66 -0.43
CA ASP A 187 19.68 -10.74 -0.92
C ASP A 187 20.68 -11.13 0.17
N SER A 188 20.46 -12.28 0.80
CA SER A 188 21.30 -12.78 1.91
C SER A 188 22.77 -13.04 1.53
N ARG A 189 23.08 -13.12 0.24
CA ARG A 189 24.46 -13.30 -0.27
C ARG A 189 25.26 -12.02 -0.25
N LEU A 190 24.59 -10.87 -0.14
CA LEU A 190 25.22 -9.54 -0.17
C LEU A 190 25.45 -9.03 1.26
N ASN A 191 26.71 -8.77 1.61
CA ASN A 191 27.07 -8.19 2.92
C ASN A 191 26.31 -6.87 3.19
N LEU A 192 26.18 -6.01 2.18
CA LEU A 192 25.46 -4.75 2.31
C LEU A 192 23.99 -4.98 2.70
N SER A 193 23.33 -5.96 2.08
CA SER A 193 21.92 -6.29 2.37
C SER A 193 21.74 -6.72 3.82
N ASN A 194 22.66 -7.56 4.33
CA ASN A 194 22.68 -7.99 5.71
C ASN A 194 22.96 -6.83 6.68
N GLN A 195 23.92 -5.95 6.37
CA GLN A 195 24.21 -4.77 7.18
C GLN A 195 23.01 -3.84 7.30
N VAL A 196 22.33 -3.56 6.18
CA VAL A 196 21.10 -2.71 6.18
C VAL A 196 20.01 -3.37 7.02
N HIS A 197 19.79 -4.69 6.86
CA HIS A 197 18.84 -5.44 7.66
C HIS A 197 19.12 -5.28 9.17
N ASP A 198 20.36 -5.52 9.59
CA ASP A 198 20.76 -5.46 11.01
C ASP A 198 20.63 -4.02 11.56
N GLU A 199 20.96 -3.03 10.76
CA GLU A 199 20.88 -1.63 11.17
C GLU A 199 19.41 -1.18 11.30
N VAL A 200 18.53 -1.54 10.36
CA VAL A 200 17.09 -1.28 10.45
C VAL A 200 16.50 -2.00 11.67
N LYS A 201 16.82 -3.28 11.89
CA LYS A 201 16.37 -4.01 13.09
C LYS A 201 16.90 -3.39 14.39
N LYS A 202 18.13 -2.92 14.42
CA LYS A 202 18.72 -2.23 15.59
C LYS A 202 17.98 -0.93 15.94
N HIS A 203 17.60 -0.14 14.93
CA HIS A 203 16.95 1.15 15.14
C HIS A 203 15.46 1.04 15.42
N PHE A 204 14.77 0.09 14.77
CA PHE A 204 13.30 0.01 14.79
C PHE A 204 12.74 -1.24 15.47
N GLN A 205 13.61 -2.19 15.86
CA GLN A 205 13.28 -3.36 16.68
C GLN A 205 11.99 -4.07 16.25
N ASN A 206 10.99 -4.12 17.15
CA ASN A 206 9.72 -4.82 16.93
C ASN A 206 8.81 -4.19 15.85
N MET A 207 9.19 -3.02 15.33
CA MET A 207 8.48 -2.40 14.20
C MET A 207 8.95 -2.92 12.83
N VAL A 208 9.96 -3.80 12.77
CA VAL A 208 10.41 -4.40 11.52
C VAL A 208 9.67 -5.73 11.32
N PHE A 209 9.07 -5.91 10.14
CA PHE A 209 8.48 -7.20 9.78
C PHE A 209 9.56 -8.30 9.76
N ASP A 210 9.21 -9.48 10.24
CA ASP A 210 10.09 -10.66 10.12
C ASP A 210 10.11 -11.19 8.69
N SER A 211 9.02 -11.00 7.95
CA SER A 211 8.92 -11.29 6.53
C SER A 211 9.83 -10.39 5.71
N LEU A 212 10.70 -10.99 4.90
CA LEU A 212 11.60 -10.30 3.99
C LEU A 212 11.14 -10.50 2.54
N ILE A 213 11.04 -9.42 1.78
CA ILE A 213 10.77 -9.52 0.35
C ILE A 213 12.11 -9.65 -0.39
N THR A 214 12.41 -10.87 -0.83
CA THR A 214 13.66 -11.15 -1.53
C THR A 214 13.63 -10.59 -2.95
N ARG A 215 14.82 -10.25 -3.48
CA ARG A 215 14.96 -9.89 -4.90
C ARG A 215 14.52 -11.09 -5.75
N ASN A 216 13.49 -10.89 -6.57
CA ASN A 216 12.89 -11.96 -7.37
C ASN A 216 12.38 -11.40 -8.70
N ILE A 217 12.80 -12.02 -9.82
CA ILE A 217 12.46 -11.57 -11.17
C ILE A 217 10.94 -11.65 -11.44
N ARG A 218 10.26 -12.65 -10.83
CA ARG A 218 8.81 -12.84 -11.02
C ARG A 218 8.00 -11.64 -10.52
N LEU A 219 8.48 -10.94 -9.47
CA LEU A 219 7.85 -9.70 -8.98
C LEU A 219 7.95 -8.55 -10.00
N SER A 220 8.97 -8.57 -10.86
CA SER A 220 9.14 -7.56 -11.91
C SER A 220 8.42 -7.95 -13.20
N GLU A 221 8.25 -9.23 -13.47
CA GLU A 221 7.57 -9.74 -14.66
C GLU A 221 6.05 -9.68 -14.52
N ALA A 222 5.50 -10.09 -13.38
CA ALA A 222 4.06 -10.22 -13.15
C ALA A 222 3.24 -8.98 -13.55
N PRO A 223 3.65 -7.73 -13.24
CA PRO A 223 2.92 -6.53 -13.65
C PRO A 223 2.82 -6.35 -15.16
N SER A 224 3.80 -6.85 -15.95
CA SER A 224 3.73 -6.79 -17.41
C SER A 224 2.64 -7.69 -18.01
N TYR A 225 2.15 -8.62 -17.22
CA TYR A 225 1.00 -9.48 -17.55
C TYR A 225 -0.29 -9.01 -16.85
N GLY A 226 -0.25 -7.90 -16.13
CA GLY A 226 -1.39 -7.38 -15.37
C GLY A 226 -1.83 -8.30 -14.23
N LEU A 227 -0.90 -9.02 -13.61
CA LEU A 227 -1.19 -10.03 -12.58
C LEU A 227 -0.38 -9.79 -11.30
N PRO A 228 -0.99 -10.00 -10.13
CA PRO A 228 -0.23 -10.20 -8.90
C PRO A 228 0.68 -11.44 -9.02
N VAL A 229 1.81 -11.45 -8.32
CA VAL A 229 2.79 -12.54 -8.41
C VAL A 229 2.21 -13.91 -8.03
N LEU A 230 1.25 -13.96 -7.10
CA LEU A 230 0.56 -15.21 -6.73
C LEU A 230 -0.22 -15.83 -7.89
N SER A 231 -0.82 -15.00 -8.75
CA SER A 231 -1.54 -15.43 -9.96
C SER A 231 -0.58 -15.72 -11.11
N TYR A 232 0.59 -15.06 -11.15
CA TYR A 232 1.58 -15.23 -12.19
C TYR A 232 2.46 -16.49 -11.98
N ASP A 233 2.99 -16.66 -10.75
CA ASP A 233 3.86 -17.79 -10.37
C ASP A 233 3.76 -18.04 -8.86
N VAL A 234 2.78 -18.85 -8.46
CA VAL A 234 2.50 -19.20 -7.05
C VAL A 234 3.68 -19.88 -6.34
N GLY A 235 4.52 -20.61 -7.09
CA GLY A 235 5.71 -21.31 -6.58
C GLY A 235 6.92 -20.41 -6.37
N SER A 236 6.88 -19.17 -6.86
CA SER A 236 8.00 -18.24 -6.75
C SER A 236 8.28 -17.83 -5.31
N ARG A 237 9.55 -17.51 -5.02
CA ARG A 237 9.94 -16.96 -3.71
C ARG A 237 9.22 -15.62 -3.43
N GLY A 238 8.96 -14.82 -4.47
CA GLY A 238 8.23 -13.56 -4.34
C GLY A 238 6.80 -13.78 -3.85
N ALA A 239 6.08 -14.75 -4.43
CA ALA A 239 4.73 -15.13 -4.01
C ALA A 239 4.70 -15.60 -2.56
N GLN A 240 5.61 -16.51 -2.18
CA GLN A 240 5.70 -17.02 -0.82
C GLN A 240 6.05 -15.93 0.21
N SER A 241 6.94 -14.98 -0.15
CA SER A 241 7.29 -13.86 0.72
C SER A 241 6.08 -12.98 1.03
N TYR A 242 5.25 -12.64 0.04
CA TYR A 242 4.06 -11.82 0.26
C TYR A 242 2.94 -12.58 0.99
N LEU A 243 2.81 -13.89 0.77
CA LEU A 243 1.85 -14.70 1.53
C LEU A 243 2.26 -14.79 3.01
N ASN A 244 3.56 -14.91 3.31
CA ASN A 244 4.06 -14.89 4.68
C ASN A 244 3.85 -13.50 5.32
N LEU A 245 4.11 -12.41 4.59
CA LEU A 245 3.84 -11.04 5.05
C LEU A 245 2.35 -10.85 5.37
N ALA A 246 1.44 -11.37 4.53
CA ALA A 246 0.00 -11.31 4.79
C ALA A 246 -0.37 -12.01 6.10
N ARG A 247 0.15 -13.22 6.34
CA ARG A 247 -0.07 -13.96 7.60
C ARG A 247 0.50 -13.21 8.80
N GLU A 248 1.70 -12.65 8.69
CA GLU A 248 2.32 -11.84 9.75
C GLU A 248 1.48 -10.59 10.04
N LEU A 249 0.96 -9.89 9.02
CA LEU A 249 0.08 -8.73 9.18
C LEU A 249 -1.20 -9.12 9.92
N LEU A 250 -1.81 -10.25 9.57
CA LEU A 250 -3.01 -10.75 10.25
C LEU A 250 -2.74 -11.06 11.73
N GLN A 251 -1.62 -11.71 12.04
CA GLN A 251 -1.21 -12.01 13.42
C GLN A 251 -0.99 -10.73 14.24
N LYS A 252 -0.28 -9.74 13.68
CA LYS A 252 -0.03 -8.44 14.34
C LYS A 252 -1.34 -7.73 14.66
N ASN A 253 -2.34 -7.86 13.80
CA ASN A 253 -3.65 -7.20 13.96
C ASN A 253 -4.69 -8.07 14.65
N LYS A 254 -4.33 -9.29 15.09
CA LYS A 254 -5.24 -10.26 15.69
C LYS A 254 -6.49 -10.52 14.86
N MET A 255 -6.35 -10.50 13.54
CA MET A 255 -7.43 -10.76 12.58
C MET A 255 -7.36 -12.21 12.14
N THR A 256 -8.43 -12.95 12.40
CA THR A 256 -8.65 -14.31 11.91
C THR A 256 -10.03 -14.34 11.27
N LYS A 257 -10.20 -15.00 10.12
CA LYS A 257 -11.55 -15.39 9.70
C LYS A 257 -12.02 -16.49 10.63
N MET A 258 -13.16 -16.27 11.29
CA MET A 258 -13.84 -17.32 12.03
C MET A 258 -14.23 -18.40 11.02
N ASP A 259 -13.77 -19.63 11.24
CA ASP A 259 -14.26 -20.78 10.49
C ASP A 259 -15.80 -20.83 10.67
N GLU A 260 -16.55 -20.82 9.56
CA GLU A 260 -18.01 -21.00 9.56
C GLU A 260 -18.45 -22.37 10.14
N LYS A 261 -17.51 -23.16 10.68
CA LYS A 261 -17.73 -24.49 11.25
C LYS A 261 -18.06 -24.50 12.75
N GLU A 262 -18.10 -23.34 13.43
CA GLU A 262 -18.51 -23.26 14.84
C GLU A 262 -19.97 -22.77 15.03
N ILE A 263 -20.77 -22.75 13.97
CA ILE A 263 -22.23 -22.48 14.06
C ILE A 263 -22.96 -23.79 13.69
N VAL A 264 -22.91 -24.78 14.58
CA VAL A 264 -23.89 -25.88 14.66
C VAL A 264 -24.18 -26.18 16.12
#